data_1750fb9929fc953a6bd1167ad021e813
#
_entry.id   1750fb9929fc953a6bd1167ad021e813
#
_cell.length_a   1.000
_cell.length_b   1.000
_cell.length_c   1.000
_cell.angle_alpha   90.00
_cell.angle_beta   90.00
_cell.angle_gamma   90.00
#
_symmetry.space_group_name_H-M   'P 1'
#
loop_
_entity.id
_entity.type
_entity.pdbx_description
1 polymer ?
#
loop_
_entity_poly.entity_id
_entity_poly.type
_entity_poly.pdbx_seq_one_letter_code
_entity_poly.pdbx_strand_id
1 'polypeptide(L)'
;MAYSQSAAATLTGKWTYRSFLNDPTQVTSDPNKVAENLLALLFAEAVFTFEIPTPTTLKGAIDWPGGGLNLHGTVQEDGGAPVVAIRGTGRPHTDTAHWEYDYHGQLAYHWSHGVNQRPAIVGNVFRAKPHDGAPAGMVASFIAVKQG
;
A
#
# COMPACT_ATOMS: atom_id res chain seq x y z
N MET A 1 0.97 23.11 -9.38
CA MET A 1 1.76 22.17 -8.57
C MET A 1 0.97 21.66 -7.39
N ALA A 2 0.89 20.38 -7.23
CA ALA A 2 0.03 19.80 -6.23
C ALA A 2 0.61 19.77 -4.82
N TYR A 3 1.94 19.70 -4.69
CA TYR A 3 2.58 19.47 -3.40
C TYR A 3 3.56 20.57 -3.07
N SER A 4 3.30 21.29 -1.98
CA SER A 4 4.18 22.34 -1.46
C SER A 4 5.05 21.84 -0.32
N GLN A 5 4.71 20.68 0.28
CA GLN A 5 5.49 20.07 1.34
C GLN A 5 6.54 19.14 0.75
N SER A 6 7.60 18.88 1.51
CA SER A 6 8.55 17.84 1.13
C SER A 6 7.86 16.47 1.16
N ALA A 7 8.35 15.53 0.33
CA ALA A 7 7.88 14.17 0.35
C ALA A 7 8.05 13.54 1.73
N ALA A 8 9.15 13.83 2.43
CA ALA A 8 9.41 13.30 3.76
C ALA A 8 8.32 13.68 4.76
N ALA A 9 7.91 14.96 4.77
CA ALA A 9 6.88 15.42 5.69
C ALA A 9 5.52 14.79 5.37
N THR A 10 5.19 14.63 4.10
CA THR A 10 3.93 14.03 3.69
C THR A 10 3.88 12.54 3.97
N LEU A 11 4.96 11.81 3.66
CA LEU A 11 4.99 10.35 3.76
C LEU A 11 5.13 9.83 5.19
N THR A 12 5.82 10.58 6.06
CA THR A 12 6.06 10.15 7.44
C THR A 12 4.75 10.02 8.22
N GLY A 13 4.58 8.91 8.91
CA GLY A 13 3.42 8.68 9.76
C GLY A 13 2.67 7.41 9.42
N LYS A 14 1.41 7.36 9.82
CA LYS A 14 0.56 6.18 9.65
C LYS A 14 -0.44 6.37 8.52
N TRP A 15 -0.69 5.27 7.81
CA TRP A 15 -1.58 5.21 6.67
C TRP A 15 -2.47 3.99 6.78
N THR A 16 -3.77 4.15 6.62
CA THR A 16 -4.64 2.98 6.45
C THR A 16 -4.38 2.38 5.08
N TYR A 17 -4.30 1.06 5.02
CA TYR A 17 -3.98 0.32 3.81
C TYR A 17 -5.08 -0.67 3.49
N ARG A 18 -5.50 -0.71 2.24
CA ARG A 18 -6.37 -1.75 1.70
C ARG A 18 -5.88 -2.16 0.33
N SER A 19 -5.93 -3.45 0.07
CA SER A 19 -5.60 -3.99 -1.25
C SER A 19 -6.72 -4.89 -1.76
N PHE A 20 -6.83 -4.95 -3.08
CA PHE A 20 -7.93 -5.63 -3.75
C PHE A 20 -7.38 -6.48 -4.89
N LEU A 21 -7.90 -7.69 -5.01
CA LEU A 21 -7.57 -8.58 -6.12
C LEU A 21 -8.12 -8.00 -7.42
N ASN A 22 -7.35 -8.18 -8.49
CA ASN A 22 -7.77 -7.77 -9.83
C ASN A 22 -8.43 -8.97 -10.53
N ASP A 23 -9.64 -9.32 -10.09
CA ASP A 23 -10.35 -10.50 -10.57
C ASP A 23 -11.63 -10.09 -11.30
N PRO A 24 -11.62 -10.12 -12.65
CA PRO A 24 -12.79 -9.71 -13.43
C PRO A 24 -13.99 -10.64 -13.28
N THR A 25 -13.80 -11.87 -12.76
CA THR A 25 -14.93 -12.79 -12.56
C THR A 25 -15.87 -12.33 -11.45
N GLN A 26 -15.45 -11.38 -10.60
CA GLN A 26 -16.27 -10.82 -9.54
C GLN A 26 -17.11 -9.62 -10.00
N VAL A 27 -16.95 -9.18 -11.25
CA VAL A 27 -17.76 -8.08 -11.79
C VAL A 27 -19.18 -8.56 -12.02
N THR A 28 -20.16 -7.84 -11.50
CA THR A 28 -21.57 -8.19 -11.64
C THR A 28 -22.42 -6.93 -11.71
N SER A 29 -23.51 -6.99 -12.47
CA SER A 29 -24.56 -5.97 -12.49
C SER A 29 -25.74 -6.32 -11.59
N ASP A 30 -25.73 -7.49 -10.95
CA ASP A 30 -26.78 -7.91 -10.03
C ASP A 30 -26.66 -7.16 -8.70
N PRO A 31 -27.60 -6.26 -8.34
CA PRO A 31 -27.49 -5.47 -7.12
C PRO A 31 -27.49 -6.32 -5.84
N ASN A 32 -28.00 -7.54 -5.90
CA ASN A 32 -28.03 -8.42 -4.73
C ASN A 32 -26.67 -9.10 -4.47
N LYS A 33 -25.73 -9.02 -5.43
CA LYS A 33 -24.44 -9.69 -5.33
C LYS A 33 -23.27 -8.73 -5.25
N VAL A 34 -23.47 -7.44 -5.47
CA VAL A 34 -22.40 -6.45 -5.54
C VAL A 34 -21.57 -6.41 -4.25
N ALA A 35 -22.25 -6.32 -3.10
CA ALA A 35 -21.53 -6.23 -1.82
C ALA A 35 -20.73 -7.50 -1.52
N GLU A 36 -21.31 -8.67 -1.78
CA GLU A 36 -20.66 -9.95 -1.59
C GLU A 36 -19.43 -10.09 -2.48
N ASN A 37 -19.55 -9.72 -3.76
CA ASN A 37 -18.45 -9.81 -4.72
C ASN A 37 -17.34 -8.82 -4.41
N LEU A 38 -17.68 -7.61 -3.93
CA LEU A 38 -16.66 -6.64 -3.51
C LEU A 38 -15.87 -7.13 -2.31
N LEU A 39 -16.52 -7.77 -1.34
CA LEU A 39 -15.82 -8.38 -0.20
C LEU A 39 -14.89 -9.51 -0.64
N ALA A 40 -15.29 -10.27 -1.66
CA ALA A 40 -14.44 -11.33 -2.20
C ALA A 40 -13.17 -10.78 -2.88
N LEU A 41 -13.18 -9.53 -3.32
CA LEU A 41 -12.01 -8.87 -3.91
C LEU A 41 -11.03 -8.35 -2.85
N LEU A 42 -11.47 -8.14 -1.61
CA LEU A 42 -10.58 -7.62 -0.57
C LEU A 42 -9.45 -8.62 -0.31
N PHE A 43 -8.20 -8.15 -0.52
CA PHE A 43 -7.02 -8.98 -0.30
C PHE A 43 -6.46 -8.79 1.10
N ALA A 44 -6.28 -7.53 1.53
CA ALA A 44 -5.75 -7.24 2.85
C ALA A 44 -6.19 -5.86 3.35
N GLU A 45 -6.31 -5.74 4.67
CA GLU A 45 -6.44 -4.47 5.38
C GLU A 45 -5.32 -4.40 6.42
N ALA A 46 -4.66 -3.26 6.49
CA ALA A 46 -3.49 -3.10 7.36
C ALA A 46 -3.21 -1.63 7.64
N VAL A 47 -2.14 -1.38 8.36
CA VAL A 47 -1.62 -0.04 8.62
C VAL A 47 -0.16 0.02 8.19
N PHE A 48 0.18 0.94 7.30
CA PHE A 48 1.56 1.34 7.05
C PHE A 48 2.00 2.31 8.14
N THR A 49 3.22 2.16 8.60
CA THR A 49 3.91 3.18 9.40
C THR A 49 5.21 3.48 8.68
N PHE A 50 5.41 4.74 8.28
CA PHE A 50 6.58 5.16 7.50
C PHE A 50 7.46 6.12 8.27
N GLU A 51 8.77 5.91 8.13
CA GLU A 51 9.83 6.85 8.48
C GLU A 51 10.64 7.14 7.22
N ILE A 52 11.09 8.36 7.06
CA ILE A 52 11.90 8.80 5.92
C ILE A 52 13.27 9.24 6.44
N PRO A 53 14.22 8.31 6.65
CA PRO A 53 15.51 8.64 7.25
C PRO A 53 16.36 9.58 6.39
N THR A 54 16.21 9.50 5.07
CA THR A 54 16.85 10.43 4.11
C THR A 54 15.83 10.80 3.06
N PRO A 55 16.08 11.84 2.24
CA PRO A 55 15.12 12.23 1.19
C PRO A 55 14.77 11.14 0.19
N THR A 56 15.61 10.10 0.07
CA THR A 56 15.41 9.03 -0.92
C THR A 56 15.16 7.66 -0.31
N THR A 57 15.12 7.53 1.01
CA THR A 57 14.91 6.24 1.66
C THR A 57 13.67 6.23 2.55
N LEU A 58 13.03 5.07 2.60
CA LEU A 58 11.87 4.82 3.42
C LEU A 58 12.11 3.54 4.21
N LYS A 59 11.71 3.57 5.48
CA LYS A 59 11.63 2.35 6.30
C LYS A 59 10.37 2.39 7.15
N GLY A 60 9.98 1.26 7.68
CA GLY A 60 8.81 1.19 8.53
C GLY A 60 8.25 -0.20 8.65
N ALA A 61 6.94 -0.26 8.71
CA ALA A 61 6.22 -1.52 8.91
C ALA A 61 4.85 -1.48 8.22
N ILE A 62 4.35 -2.65 7.89
CA ILE A 62 2.93 -2.87 7.61
C ILE A 62 2.44 -3.89 8.64
N ASP A 63 1.36 -3.56 9.34
CA ASP A 63 0.82 -4.35 10.42
C ASP A 63 -0.68 -4.61 10.23
N TRP A 64 -1.09 -5.84 10.52
CA TRP A 64 -2.47 -6.27 10.59
C TRP A 64 -2.67 -7.12 11.85
N PRO A 65 -3.91 -7.39 12.27
CA PRO A 65 -4.13 -8.23 13.44
C PRO A 65 -3.48 -9.61 13.26
N GLY A 66 -2.54 -9.93 14.13
CA GLY A 66 -1.83 -11.22 14.11
C GLY A 66 -0.60 -11.31 13.23
N GLY A 67 -0.21 -10.22 12.54
CA GLY A 67 0.98 -10.30 11.68
C GLY A 67 1.48 -8.95 11.21
N GLY A 68 2.54 -8.99 10.42
CA GLY A 68 3.13 -7.80 9.85
C GLY A 68 4.45 -8.09 9.15
N LEU A 69 4.94 -7.08 8.44
CA LEU A 69 6.22 -7.13 7.74
C LEU A 69 7.01 -5.88 8.07
N ASN A 70 8.33 -6.01 8.03
CA ASN A 70 9.23 -4.85 8.08
C ASN A 70 9.36 -4.29 6.67
N LEU A 71 9.39 -2.97 6.56
CA LEU A 71 9.45 -2.28 5.28
C LEU A 71 10.75 -1.52 5.12
N HIS A 72 11.28 -1.54 3.90
CA HIS A 72 12.36 -0.64 3.48
C HIS A 72 12.22 -0.41 1.98
N GLY A 73 12.58 0.79 1.56
CA GLY A 73 12.40 1.15 0.16
C GLY A 73 13.00 2.49 -0.20
N THR A 74 12.59 2.97 -1.35
CA THR A 74 13.08 4.21 -1.93
C THR A 74 11.96 5.17 -2.23
N VAL A 75 12.28 6.46 -2.20
CA VAL A 75 11.41 7.55 -2.59
C VAL A 75 12.05 8.29 -3.75
N GLN A 76 11.31 8.49 -4.85
CA GLN A 76 11.75 9.30 -5.98
C GLN A 76 10.79 10.45 -6.17
N GLU A 77 11.36 11.61 -6.49
CA GLU A 77 10.59 12.83 -6.68
C GLU A 77 11.19 13.62 -7.85
N ASP A 78 10.60 13.46 -9.03
CA ASP A 78 11.11 14.05 -10.28
C ASP A 78 10.19 15.18 -10.76
N GLY A 79 10.01 16.20 -9.92
CA GLY A 79 9.18 17.35 -10.25
C GLY A 79 7.69 17.09 -10.28
N GLY A 80 7.25 15.90 -9.88
CA GLY A 80 5.85 15.49 -9.79
C GLY A 80 5.54 14.91 -8.42
N ALA A 81 4.52 14.07 -8.36
CA ALA A 81 4.16 13.38 -7.14
C ALA A 81 5.24 12.36 -6.75
N PRO A 82 5.57 12.23 -5.46
CA PRO A 82 6.53 11.22 -5.02
C PRO A 82 6.10 9.80 -5.40
N VAL A 83 7.08 9.00 -5.82
CA VAL A 83 6.91 7.59 -6.14
C VAL A 83 7.67 6.76 -5.12
N VAL A 84 7.05 5.70 -4.62
CA VAL A 84 7.68 4.81 -3.64
C VAL A 84 7.79 3.40 -4.19
N ALA A 85 8.92 2.76 -3.92
CA ALA A 85 9.17 1.35 -4.19
C ALA A 85 9.61 0.72 -2.87
N ILE A 86 8.80 -0.16 -2.32
CA ILE A 86 8.95 -0.66 -0.95
C ILE A 86 8.98 -2.18 -0.98
N ARG A 87 9.90 -2.78 -0.22
CA ARG A 87 9.91 -4.22 0.03
C ARG A 87 9.51 -4.50 1.47
N GLY A 88 8.51 -5.37 1.64
CA GLY A 88 8.12 -5.90 2.92
C GLY A 88 8.68 -7.30 3.10
N THR A 89 9.37 -7.52 4.21
CA THR A 89 9.95 -8.81 4.56
C THR A 89 9.43 -9.28 5.91
N GLY A 90 9.21 -10.60 6.02
CA GLY A 90 8.71 -11.19 7.25
C GLY A 90 9.66 -10.96 8.42
N ARG A 91 9.07 -10.78 9.61
CA ARG A 91 9.85 -10.63 10.83
C ARG A 91 10.33 -12.00 11.30
N PRO A 92 11.60 -12.12 11.74
CA PRO A 92 12.12 -13.36 12.30
C PRO A 92 11.24 -13.90 13.43
N HIS A 93 11.09 -15.21 13.50
CA HIS A 93 10.35 -15.91 14.57
C HIS A 93 8.84 -15.63 14.58
N THR A 94 8.26 -15.24 13.44
CA THR A 94 6.82 -15.08 13.29
C THR A 94 6.28 -16.02 12.21
N ASP A 95 4.97 -16.19 12.16
CA ASP A 95 4.33 -17.04 11.15
C ASP A 95 4.54 -16.53 9.72
N THR A 96 4.84 -15.25 9.56
CA THR A 96 5.08 -14.63 8.26
C THR A 96 6.56 -14.38 7.97
N ALA A 97 7.46 -15.02 8.72
CA ALA A 97 8.90 -14.78 8.62
C ALA A 97 9.46 -15.00 7.20
N HIS A 98 8.85 -15.88 6.43
CA HIS A 98 9.27 -16.21 5.06
C HIS A 98 8.52 -15.45 3.98
N TRP A 99 7.64 -14.52 4.35
CA TRP A 99 6.87 -13.72 3.40
C TRP A 99 7.69 -12.57 2.84
N GLU A 100 7.45 -12.24 1.57
CA GLU A 100 8.05 -11.09 0.93
C GLU A 100 7.08 -10.51 -0.09
N TYR A 101 6.79 -9.21 0.05
CA TYR A 101 5.91 -8.47 -0.83
C TYR A 101 6.58 -7.17 -1.26
N ASP A 102 6.32 -6.76 -2.49
CA ASP A 102 6.77 -5.47 -3.01
C ASP A 102 5.55 -4.56 -3.21
N TYR A 103 5.71 -3.30 -2.83
CA TYR A 103 4.67 -2.28 -2.96
C TYR A 103 5.24 -1.15 -3.81
N HIS A 104 4.60 -0.90 -4.96
CA HIS A 104 4.97 0.20 -5.84
C HIS A 104 3.80 1.14 -5.95
N GLY A 105 4.00 2.41 -5.62
CA GLY A 105 2.92 3.37 -5.64
C GLY A 105 3.38 4.79 -5.78
N GLN A 106 2.41 5.68 -5.91
CA GLN A 106 2.66 7.10 -5.99
C GLN A 106 1.66 7.86 -5.15
N LEU A 107 2.07 9.03 -4.68
CA LEU A 107 1.16 9.93 -3.99
C LEU A 107 0.12 10.43 -4.99
N ALA A 108 -1.16 10.26 -4.69
CA ALA A 108 -2.23 10.66 -5.58
C ALA A 108 -2.30 12.19 -5.70
N TYR A 109 -2.80 12.65 -6.84
CA TYR A 109 -2.92 14.09 -7.11
C TYR A 109 -3.79 14.77 -6.04
N HIS A 110 -3.30 15.90 -5.56
CA HIS A 110 -4.02 16.72 -4.59
C HIS A 110 -4.75 17.85 -5.31
N TRP A 111 -6.08 17.83 -5.27
CA TRP A 111 -6.92 18.84 -5.91
C TRP A 111 -6.90 20.13 -5.10
N SER A 112 -6.52 21.26 -5.71
CA SER A 112 -6.44 22.54 -5.02
C SER A 112 -7.79 23.03 -4.48
N HIS A 113 -8.89 22.60 -5.08
CA HIS A 113 -10.24 22.97 -4.66
C HIS A 113 -11.01 21.82 -3.98
N GLY A 114 -10.32 20.73 -3.69
CA GLY A 114 -10.95 19.60 -3.01
C GLY A 114 -11.24 19.90 -1.55
N VAL A 115 -12.31 19.32 -1.04
CA VAL A 115 -12.76 19.49 0.34
C VAL A 115 -12.35 18.27 1.16
N ASN A 116 -11.72 18.53 2.32
CA ASN A 116 -11.33 17.48 3.27
C ASN A 116 -10.45 16.38 2.65
N GLN A 117 -9.60 16.77 1.72
CA GLN A 117 -8.69 15.81 1.10
C GLN A 117 -7.63 15.34 2.09
N ARG A 118 -7.36 14.03 2.02
CA ARG A 118 -6.26 13.40 2.73
C ARG A 118 -5.22 12.94 1.72
N PRO A 119 -3.93 13.01 2.04
CA PRO A 119 -2.92 12.38 1.21
C PRO A 119 -3.22 10.89 1.06
N ALA A 120 -3.10 10.38 -0.16
CA ALA A 120 -3.32 8.98 -0.47
C ALA A 120 -2.21 8.47 -1.40
N ILE A 121 -1.83 7.20 -1.20
CA ILE A 121 -0.90 6.50 -2.08
C ILE A 121 -1.71 5.43 -2.81
N VAL A 122 -1.55 5.37 -4.12
CA VAL A 122 -2.19 4.36 -4.95
C VAL A 122 -1.12 3.58 -5.70
N GLY A 123 -1.34 2.29 -5.88
CA GLY A 123 -0.35 1.47 -6.56
C GLY A 123 -0.70 0.00 -6.58
N ASN A 124 0.33 -0.82 -6.69
CA ASN A 124 0.20 -2.26 -6.77
C ASN A 124 1.08 -2.94 -5.74
N VAL A 125 0.59 -4.07 -5.25
CA VAL A 125 1.33 -4.96 -4.37
C VAL A 125 1.58 -6.27 -5.10
N PHE A 126 2.81 -6.79 -4.99
CA PHE A 126 3.26 -8.00 -5.66
C PHE A 126 3.71 -9.01 -4.63
N ARG A 127 3.24 -10.25 -4.72
CA ARG A 127 3.79 -11.33 -3.92
C ARG A 127 5.14 -11.72 -4.52
N ALA A 128 6.23 -11.34 -3.85
CA ALA A 128 7.58 -11.57 -4.38
C ALA A 128 8.06 -12.99 -4.17
N LYS A 129 7.60 -13.66 -3.10
CA LYS A 129 7.92 -15.06 -2.80
C LYS A 129 6.65 -15.86 -2.56
N PRO A 130 6.62 -17.14 -2.97
CA PRO A 130 5.46 -17.97 -2.65
C PRO A 130 5.39 -18.24 -1.14
N HIS A 131 4.19 -18.38 -0.62
CA HIS A 131 3.98 -18.79 0.77
C HIS A 131 2.61 -19.46 0.93
N ASP A 132 2.53 -20.41 1.83
CA ASP A 132 1.27 -21.06 2.21
C ASP A 132 0.46 -21.56 1.01
N GLY A 133 1.15 -22.11 0.00
CA GLY A 133 0.54 -22.61 -1.22
C GLY A 133 0.18 -21.52 -2.25
N ALA A 134 0.38 -20.26 -1.94
CA ALA A 134 0.12 -19.15 -2.87
C ALA A 134 1.38 -18.84 -3.68
N PRO A 135 1.28 -18.73 -5.02
CA PRO A 135 2.45 -18.54 -5.87
C PRO A 135 2.99 -17.11 -5.83
N ALA A 136 4.27 -16.97 -6.17
CA ALA A 136 4.85 -15.66 -6.46
C ALA A 136 4.23 -15.06 -7.72
N GLY A 137 4.30 -13.74 -7.85
CA GLY A 137 3.84 -13.03 -9.05
C GLY A 137 2.39 -12.55 -9.02
N MET A 138 1.65 -12.86 -7.96
CA MET A 138 0.29 -12.32 -7.78
C MET A 138 0.38 -10.80 -7.61
N VAL A 139 -0.51 -10.07 -8.28
CA VAL A 139 -0.59 -8.61 -8.24
C VAL A 139 -1.97 -8.19 -7.75
N ALA A 140 -2.00 -7.29 -6.80
CA ALA A 140 -3.22 -6.65 -6.33
C ALA A 140 -3.05 -5.13 -6.38
N SER A 141 -4.16 -4.41 -6.42
CA SER A 141 -4.15 -2.95 -6.34
C SER A 141 -4.30 -2.52 -4.90
N PHE A 142 -3.65 -1.43 -4.50
CA PHE A 142 -3.82 -0.91 -3.14
C PHE A 142 -4.06 0.59 -3.12
N ILE A 143 -4.70 1.02 -2.05
CA ILE A 143 -4.78 2.42 -1.67
C ILE A 143 -4.40 2.55 -0.21
N ALA A 144 -3.60 3.56 0.11
CA ALA A 144 -3.28 3.91 1.49
C ALA A 144 -3.65 5.38 1.72
N VAL A 145 -4.30 5.65 2.85
CA VAL A 145 -4.77 7.00 3.19
C VAL A 145 -4.14 7.42 4.50
N LYS A 146 -3.55 8.61 4.50
CA LYS A 146 -2.85 9.12 5.67
C LYS A 146 -3.79 9.36 6.83
N GLN A 147 -3.40 8.92 8.02
CA GLN A 147 -4.13 9.15 9.27
C GLN A 147 -3.62 10.41 9.96
N GLY A 148 -4.50 11.06 10.63
CA GLY A 148 -4.17 12.19 11.50
C GLY A 148 -3.90 13.46 10.76
#